data_4b96f150063c52de8fb6b2ccd61a9239
#
_entry.id   4b96f150063c52de8fb6b2ccd61a9239
#
_cell.length_a   1.000
_cell.length_b   1.000
_cell.length_c   1.000
_cell.angle_alpha   90.00
_cell.angle_beta   90.00
_cell.angle_gamma   90.00
#
_symmetry.space_group_name_H-M   'P 1'
#
loop_
_entity.id
_entity.type
_entity.pdbx_description
1 polymer ?
#
loop_
_entity_poly.entity_id
_entity_poly.type
_entity_poly.pdbx_seq_one_letter_code
_entity_poly.pdbx_strand_id
1 'polypeptide(L)'
;ADEQQVNLTRFSLLFPEKREFFLENSGIFQFGLPSTGSSAVGSARPAASGRQNSPPDMKLFFSRQIGLSKSGSAIPIQFGSRVTGRAGPYAIGALNIQQAEQDPVAATNFTALRVDRSVLANSDIGMMLLNKEAGGQGYNRVGGLDANLRFGQLSMGAYGVKTAAPQSILPGSGEDFTARANFNYASRNVLVRGAYEVIGQRFHDEMGYVPRLGV
;
A
#
# COMPACT_ATOMS: atom_id res chain seq x y z
N ALA A 1 -21.73 -1.95 9.74
CA ALA A 1 -22.08 -0.67 9.09
C ALA A 1 -20.85 0.23 9.20
N ASP A 2 -20.39 0.77 8.06
CA ASP A 2 -19.34 1.77 8.07
C ASP A 2 -19.89 3.08 8.59
N GLU A 3 -19.10 3.80 9.38
CA GLU A 3 -19.45 5.12 9.85
C GLU A 3 -19.57 6.05 8.64
N GLN A 4 -20.70 6.74 8.52
CA GLN A 4 -20.85 7.77 7.50
C GLN A 4 -20.01 8.97 7.91
N GLN A 5 -18.86 9.17 7.21
CA GLN A 5 -18.05 10.37 7.36
C GLN A 5 -18.30 11.29 6.17
N VAL A 6 -18.62 12.54 6.45
CA VAL A 6 -18.70 13.57 5.41
C VAL A 6 -17.29 13.94 5.01
N ASN A 7 -16.96 13.74 3.73
CA ASN A 7 -15.65 14.14 3.20
C ASN A 7 -15.60 15.66 2.98
N LEU A 8 -14.99 16.37 3.90
CA LEU A 8 -14.76 17.82 3.82
C LEU A 8 -13.44 18.17 3.09
N THR A 9 -12.69 17.14 2.65
CA THR A 9 -11.41 17.34 1.95
C THR A 9 -11.54 16.88 0.51
N ARG A 10 -10.63 17.34 -0.37
CA ARG A 10 -10.52 16.90 -1.76
C ARG A 10 -9.83 15.53 -1.91
N PHE A 11 -9.44 14.88 -0.82
CA PHE A 11 -8.78 13.58 -0.84
C PHE A 11 -9.79 12.47 -0.56
N SER A 12 -9.58 11.30 -1.16
CA SER A 12 -10.38 10.11 -0.87
C SER A 12 -10.23 9.73 0.60
N LEU A 13 -11.34 9.38 1.25
CA LEU A 13 -11.30 8.91 2.63
C LEU A 13 -10.70 7.51 2.68
N LEU A 14 -9.69 7.34 3.52
CA LEU A 14 -9.07 6.04 3.78
C LEU A 14 -9.74 5.40 5.01
N PHE A 15 -10.67 4.49 4.78
CA PHE A 15 -11.29 3.72 5.86
C PHE A 15 -10.40 2.56 6.29
N PRO A 16 -10.25 2.27 7.59
CA PRO A 16 -9.48 1.12 8.05
C PRO A 16 -10.13 -0.20 7.63
N GLU A 17 -9.31 -1.23 7.41
CA GLU A 17 -9.79 -2.58 7.20
C GLU A 17 -10.44 -3.13 8.49
N LYS A 18 -11.57 -3.82 8.39
CA LYS A 18 -12.30 -4.40 9.52
C LYS A 18 -12.46 -5.92 9.41
N ARG A 19 -12.16 -6.53 8.27
CA ARG A 19 -12.31 -7.96 8.04
C ARG A 19 -11.13 -8.72 8.66
N GLU A 20 -11.39 -9.64 9.56
CA GLU A 20 -10.37 -10.41 10.30
C GLU A 20 -9.39 -11.12 9.38
N PHE A 21 -9.88 -11.69 8.28
CA PHE A 21 -9.04 -12.36 7.29
C PHE A 21 -7.89 -11.48 6.79
N PHE A 22 -8.09 -10.17 6.64
CA PHE A 22 -7.07 -9.24 6.17
C PHE A 22 -6.28 -8.60 7.31
N LEU A 23 -6.82 -8.58 8.53
CA LEU A 23 -6.17 -7.95 9.68
C LEU A 23 -5.07 -8.82 10.28
N GLU A 24 -5.26 -10.13 10.30
CA GLU A 24 -4.29 -11.06 10.86
C GLU A 24 -2.97 -10.95 10.11
N ASN A 25 -1.85 -10.73 10.82
CA ASN A 25 -0.51 -10.53 10.25
C ASN A 25 -0.43 -9.49 9.10
N SER A 26 -1.34 -8.52 9.06
CA SER A 26 -1.38 -7.47 8.01
C SER A 26 -0.08 -6.67 7.92
N GLY A 27 0.69 -6.60 8.99
CA GLY A 27 2.00 -5.96 9.03
C GLY A 27 3.01 -6.55 8.02
N ILE A 28 2.86 -7.81 7.62
CA ILE A 28 3.74 -8.43 6.61
C ILE A 28 3.53 -7.78 5.23
N PHE A 29 2.31 -7.34 4.90
CA PHE A 29 2.00 -6.69 3.62
C PHE A 29 2.23 -5.18 3.62
N GLN A 30 2.87 -4.63 4.64
CA GLN A 30 3.31 -3.23 4.61
C GLN A 30 4.47 -3.08 3.61
N PHE A 31 4.45 -1.96 2.87
CA PHE A 31 5.45 -1.63 1.88
C PHE A 31 5.89 -0.17 2.04
N GLY A 32 7.18 0.08 1.77
CA GLY A 32 7.76 1.40 1.91
C GLY A 32 7.99 1.77 3.37
N LEU A 33 8.08 3.06 3.62
CA LEU A 33 8.45 3.56 4.93
C LEU A 33 7.28 3.51 5.89
N PRO A 34 7.50 3.10 7.13
CA PRO A 34 6.60 3.46 8.18
C PRO A 34 6.57 4.99 8.24
N SER A 35 5.41 5.58 8.00
CA SER A 35 5.24 7.02 8.25
C SER A 35 5.69 7.30 9.68
N THR A 36 6.63 8.24 9.84
CA THR A 36 7.11 8.69 11.16
C THR A 36 5.97 9.37 11.91
N GLY A 37 5.00 8.62 12.36
CA GLY A 37 3.80 9.13 13.04
C GLY A 37 2.69 8.13 13.23
N SER A 38 2.75 6.97 12.59
CA SER A 38 1.69 5.97 12.70
C SER A 38 2.23 4.62 13.17
N SER A 39 2.84 4.60 14.35
CA SER A 39 2.96 3.37 15.13
C SER A 39 1.61 3.14 15.80
N ALA A 40 0.73 2.45 15.14
CA ALA A 40 -0.47 2.00 15.80
C ALA A 40 -0.91 0.63 15.34
N VAL A 41 -0.16 -0.38 15.76
CA VAL A 41 -0.80 -1.59 16.22
C VAL A 41 -1.29 -1.28 17.64
N GLY A 42 -2.59 -1.06 17.81
CA GLY A 42 -3.26 -1.25 19.09
C GLY A 42 -3.31 -0.11 20.09
N SER A 43 -3.23 1.17 19.74
CA SER A 43 -3.62 2.21 20.68
C SER A 43 -4.60 3.19 20.05
N ALA A 44 -5.86 3.06 20.43
CA ALA A 44 -6.88 4.09 20.29
C ALA A 44 -6.50 5.29 21.14
N ARG A 45 -5.59 6.13 20.67
CA ARG A 45 -5.45 7.51 21.17
C ARG A 45 -5.99 8.42 20.06
N PRO A 46 -6.95 9.30 20.36
CA PRO A 46 -7.38 10.30 19.42
C PRO A 46 -6.15 11.14 19.05
N ALA A 47 -5.86 11.23 17.75
CA ALA A 47 -4.83 12.09 17.23
C ALA A 47 -5.12 13.51 17.71
N ALA A 48 -4.20 14.05 18.52
CA ALA A 48 -4.25 15.45 18.92
C ALA A 48 -4.28 16.30 17.63
N SER A 49 -5.31 17.08 17.53
CA SER A 49 -5.60 18.05 16.48
C SER A 49 -4.37 18.88 16.09
N GLY A 50 -3.81 18.60 14.91
CA GLY A 50 -2.73 19.41 14.39
C GLY A 50 -2.09 18.83 13.14
N ARG A 51 -2.64 19.14 11.97
CA ARG A 51 -2.27 18.86 10.57
C ARG A 51 -3.13 17.84 9.85
N GLN A 52 -4.41 18.12 9.74
CA GLN A 52 -5.35 17.38 8.88
C GLN A 52 -5.20 17.69 7.37
N ASN A 53 -4.18 18.42 6.93
CA ASN A 53 -4.04 18.88 5.55
C ASN A 53 -2.94 18.15 4.75
N SER A 54 -2.29 17.13 5.31
CA SER A 54 -1.37 16.31 4.51
C SER A 54 -2.14 15.15 3.87
N PRO A 55 -1.95 14.89 2.58
CA PRO A 55 -2.53 13.70 1.96
C PRO A 55 -2.02 12.47 2.69
N PRO A 56 -2.84 11.43 2.86
CA PRO A 56 -2.38 10.17 3.43
C PRO A 56 -1.27 9.57 2.55
N ASP A 57 -0.30 8.92 3.17
CA ASP A 57 0.79 8.26 2.46
C ASP A 57 0.24 7.21 1.48
N MET A 58 0.91 7.03 0.35
CA MET A 58 0.60 5.99 -0.62
C MET A 58 0.70 4.61 0.06
N LYS A 59 -0.28 3.75 -0.21
CA LYS A 59 -0.26 2.35 0.19
C LYS A 59 -0.27 1.48 -1.05
N LEU A 60 0.77 0.70 -1.26
CA LEU A 60 0.88 -0.19 -2.41
C LEU A 60 -0.13 -1.34 -2.33
N PHE A 61 -0.42 -1.84 -1.14
CA PHE A 61 -1.47 -2.83 -0.91
C PHE A 61 -2.50 -2.32 0.09
N PHE A 62 -3.77 -2.33 -0.34
CA PHE A 62 -4.89 -1.91 0.47
C PHE A 62 -6.06 -2.88 0.29
N SER A 63 -6.14 -3.86 1.18
CA SER A 63 -7.09 -4.99 1.12
C SER A 63 -8.55 -4.57 1.01
N ARG A 64 -8.90 -3.39 1.52
CA ARG A 64 -10.29 -2.90 1.49
C ARG A 64 -10.83 -2.67 0.07
N GLN A 65 -9.98 -2.53 -0.93
CA GLN A 65 -10.41 -2.47 -2.32
C GLN A 65 -10.93 -3.82 -2.85
N ILE A 66 -10.52 -4.93 -2.22
CA ILE A 66 -10.96 -6.27 -2.61
C ILE A 66 -12.38 -6.52 -2.07
N GLY A 67 -13.30 -6.97 -2.92
CA GLY A 67 -14.70 -7.21 -2.57
C GLY A 67 -15.56 -5.95 -2.58
N LEU A 68 -15.08 -4.85 -3.20
CA LEU A 68 -15.84 -3.63 -3.40
C LEU A 68 -15.79 -3.19 -4.86
N SER A 69 -16.91 -2.71 -5.37
CA SER A 69 -16.97 -2.02 -6.66
C SER A 69 -16.44 -0.60 -6.53
N LYS A 70 -16.21 0.07 -7.67
CA LYS A 70 -15.83 1.50 -7.70
C LYS A 70 -16.90 2.41 -7.07
N SER A 71 -18.16 1.96 -7.04
CA SER A 71 -19.27 2.66 -6.39
C SER A 71 -19.40 2.34 -4.90
N GLY A 72 -18.54 1.47 -4.34
CA GLY A 72 -18.59 1.05 -2.94
C GLY A 72 -19.57 -0.09 -2.63
N SER A 73 -20.21 -0.67 -3.66
CA SER A 73 -21.10 -1.83 -3.50
C SER A 73 -20.27 -3.08 -3.18
N ALA A 74 -20.74 -3.93 -2.28
CA ALA A 74 -20.08 -5.17 -1.92
C ALA A 74 -20.16 -6.18 -3.06
N ILE A 75 -19.02 -6.79 -3.41
CA ILE A 75 -18.91 -7.86 -4.39
C ILE A 75 -18.51 -9.14 -3.65
N PRO A 76 -19.24 -10.27 -3.83
CA PRO A 76 -18.94 -11.50 -3.12
C PRO A 76 -17.54 -12.03 -3.41
N ILE A 77 -16.85 -12.46 -2.39
CA ILE A 77 -15.59 -13.22 -2.49
C ILE A 77 -15.97 -14.70 -2.51
N GLN A 78 -15.59 -15.41 -3.57
CA GLN A 78 -15.86 -16.84 -3.73
C GLN A 78 -14.87 -17.67 -2.94
N PHE A 79 -13.61 -17.24 -2.95
CA PHE A 79 -12.51 -18.00 -2.38
C PHE A 79 -11.37 -17.06 -2.01
N GLY A 80 -10.71 -17.35 -0.90
CA GLY A 80 -9.52 -16.64 -0.47
C GLY A 80 -8.55 -17.55 0.24
N SER A 81 -7.26 -17.42 -0.08
CA SER A 81 -6.18 -18.08 0.61
C SER A 81 -5.11 -17.08 1.01
N ARG A 82 -4.53 -17.30 2.17
CA ARG A 82 -3.43 -16.51 2.69
C ARG A 82 -2.42 -17.41 3.40
N VAL A 83 -1.16 -17.16 3.12
CA VAL A 83 -0.03 -17.78 3.80
C VAL A 83 0.88 -16.65 4.30
N THR A 84 1.17 -16.62 5.58
CA THR A 84 2.08 -15.66 6.18
C THR A 84 2.99 -16.38 7.16
N GLY A 85 4.26 -15.98 7.20
CA GLY A 85 5.21 -16.61 8.11
C GLY A 85 6.57 -15.92 8.15
N ARG A 86 7.41 -16.41 9.05
CA ARG A 86 8.81 -16.01 9.17
C ARG A 86 9.71 -17.23 9.13
N ALA A 87 10.77 -17.15 8.34
CA ALA A 87 11.78 -18.18 8.18
C ALA A 87 13.17 -17.52 8.26
N GLY A 88 13.84 -17.68 9.41
CA GLY A 88 15.09 -16.96 9.67
C GLY A 88 14.93 -15.44 9.56
N PRO A 89 15.74 -14.76 8.75
CA PRO A 89 15.65 -13.32 8.57
C PRO A 89 14.50 -12.89 7.62
N TYR A 90 13.78 -13.83 7.04
CA TYR A 90 12.73 -13.53 6.07
C TYR A 90 11.34 -13.51 6.69
N ALA A 91 10.54 -12.49 6.35
CA ALA A 91 9.10 -12.47 6.51
C ALA A 91 8.45 -12.62 5.14
N ILE A 92 7.52 -13.55 5.00
CA ILE A 92 6.91 -13.92 3.72
C ILE A 92 5.40 -13.84 3.87
N GLY A 93 4.75 -13.20 2.90
CA GLY A 93 3.31 -13.14 2.79
C GLY A 93 2.87 -13.46 1.36
N ALA A 94 1.89 -14.33 1.23
CA ALA A 94 1.21 -14.61 -0.03
C ALA A 94 -0.30 -14.58 0.20
N LEU A 95 -1.01 -13.91 -0.68
CA LEU A 95 -2.46 -13.77 -0.64
C LEU A 95 -3.00 -14.02 -2.06
N ASN A 96 -4.06 -14.81 -2.17
CA ASN A 96 -4.84 -14.93 -3.40
C ASN A 96 -6.33 -14.88 -3.07
N ILE A 97 -7.07 -14.05 -3.78
CA ILE A 97 -8.52 -13.85 -3.61
C ILE A 97 -9.20 -13.94 -4.97
N GLN A 98 -10.25 -14.75 -5.04
CA GLN A 98 -11.14 -14.82 -6.18
C GLN A 98 -12.46 -14.12 -5.85
N GLN A 99 -12.73 -13.04 -6.55
CA GLN A 99 -13.98 -12.28 -6.47
C GLN A 99 -14.94 -12.76 -7.54
N ALA A 100 -16.21 -12.87 -7.19
CA ALA A 100 -17.29 -13.24 -8.11
C ALA A 100 -17.49 -12.17 -9.19
N GLU A 101 -18.12 -12.57 -10.26
CA GLU A 101 -18.71 -11.65 -11.23
C GLU A 101 -19.96 -11.01 -10.63
N GLN A 102 -20.11 -9.70 -10.82
CA GLN A 102 -21.31 -8.94 -10.44
C GLN A 102 -21.43 -7.74 -11.38
N ASP A 103 -22.38 -7.79 -12.30
CA ASP A 103 -22.57 -6.76 -13.33
C ASP A 103 -22.49 -5.32 -12.75
N PRO A 104 -21.67 -4.45 -13.34
CA PRO A 104 -20.83 -4.58 -14.55
C PRO A 104 -19.38 -5.06 -14.29
N VAL A 105 -19.08 -5.62 -13.11
CA VAL A 105 -17.71 -6.02 -12.69
C VAL A 105 -17.49 -7.49 -13.02
N ALA A 106 -16.49 -7.78 -13.85
CA ALA A 106 -16.11 -9.16 -14.17
C ALA A 106 -15.52 -9.89 -12.96
N ALA A 107 -15.58 -11.22 -13.00
CA ALA A 107 -14.86 -12.05 -12.03
C ALA A 107 -13.38 -11.67 -12.01
N THR A 108 -12.85 -11.40 -10.83
CA THR A 108 -11.51 -10.81 -10.68
C THR A 108 -10.68 -11.63 -9.69
N ASN A 109 -9.46 -11.95 -10.09
CA ASN A 109 -8.45 -12.55 -9.23
C ASN A 109 -7.46 -11.49 -8.73
N PHE A 110 -7.19 -11.51 -7.44
CA PHE A 110 -6.21 -10.66 -6.78
C PHE A 110 -5.12 -11.53 -6.16
N THR A 111 -3.87 -11.23 -6.48
CA THR A 111 -2.71 -11.88 -5.89
C THR A 111 -1.77 -10.83 -5.31
N ALA A 112 -1.34 -11.03 -4.08
CA ALA A 112 -0.31 -10.21 -3.44
C ALA A 112 0.79 -11.12 -2.88
N LEU A 113 2.04 -10.81 -3.20
CA LEU A 113 3.22 -11.48 -2.69
C LEU A 113 4.13 -10.44 -2.02
N ARG A 114 4.59 -10.74 -0.83
CA ARG A 114 5.55 -9.92 -0.08
C ARG A 114 6.68 -10.79 0.43
N VAL A 115 7.90 -10.37 0.20
CA VAL A 115 9.09 -10.93 0.85
C VAL A 115 9.85 -9.77 1.44
N ASP A 116 10.13 -9.86 2.72
CA ASP A 116 10.91 -8.90 3.46
C ASP A 116 12.07 -9.63 4.13
N ARG A 117 13.26 -9.06 4.09
CA ARG A 117 14.45 -9.60 4.73
C ARG A 117 15.03 -8.59 5.71
N SER A 118 15.09 -9.02 6.97
CA SER A 118 15.83 -8.26 7.98
C SER A 118 17.33 -8.31 7.66
N VAL A 119 17.95 -7.15 7.56
CA VAL A 119 19.37 -6.94 7.31
C VAL A 119 19.91 -6.03 8.41
N LEU A 120 21.13 -6.26 8.86
CA LEU A 120 21.71 -5.48 9.97
C LEU A 120 20.82 -5.50 11.25
N ALA A 121 21.13 -4.64 12.23
CA ALA A 121 20.46 -4.61 13.55
C ALA A 121 19.16 -3.81 13.51
N ASN A 122 18.32 -3.66 12.78
CA ASN A 122 17.03 -2.91 12.68
C ASN A 122 16.79 -2.31 11.29
N SER A 123 17.28 -2.99 10.28
CA SER A 123 17.10 -2.60 8.89
C SER A 123 16.43 -3.75 8.13
N ASP A 124 15.72 -3.42 7.09
CA ASP A 124 15.05 -4.37 6.23
C ASP A 124 15.11 -3.95 4.76
N ILE A 125 15.04 -4.93 3.89
CA ILE A 125 14.84 -4.76 2.45
C ILE A 125 13.74 -5.71 2.01
N GLY A 126 12.86 -5.22 1.15
CA GLY A 126 11.70 -5.98 0.77
C GLY A 126 11.32 -5.87 -0.70
N MET A 127 10.50 -6.81 -1.13
CA MET A 127 9.89 -6.85 -2.45
C MET A 127 8.41 -7.15 -2.33
N MET A 128 7.60 -6.45 -3.11
CA MET A 128 6.16 -6.70 -3.22
C MET A 128 5.78 -6.86 -4.68
N LEU A 129 4.95 -7.86 -4.96
CA LEU A 129 4.33 -8.07 -6.26
C LEU A 129 2.81 -8.18 -6.08
N LEU A 130 2.09 -7.40 -6.86
CA LEU A 130 0.64 -7.38 -6.88
C LEU A 130 0.16 -7.70 -8.29
N ASN A 131 -0.87 -8.52 -8.40
CA ASN A 131 -1.52 -8.82 -9.67
C ASN A 131 -3.04 -8.81 -9.48
N LYS A 132 -3.71 -8.02 -10.27
CA LYS A 132 -5.15 -8.03 -10.44
C LYS A 132 -5.44 -8.47 -11.87
N GLU A 133 -6.26 -9.52 -12.03
CA GLU A 133 -6.68 -10.05 -13.32
C GLU A 133 -8.20 -10.05 -13.37
N ALA A 134 -8.77 -9.20 -14.19
CA ALA A 134 -10.22 -9.11 -14.39
C ALA A 134 -10.60 -9.80 -15.72
N GLY A 135 -11.29 -10.90 -15.65
CA GLY A 135 -11.58 -11.78 -16.77
C GLY A 135 -12.05 -11.05 -18.03
N GLY A 136 -11.15 -10.93 -19.03
CA GLY A 136 -11.41 -10.23 -20.30
C GLY A 136 -11.47 -8.70 -20.24
N GLN A 137 -11.47 -8.08 -19.06
CA GLN A 137 -11.53 -6.61 -18.89
C GLN A 137 -10.17 -5.96 -18.64
N GLY A 138 -9.11 -6.76 -18.52
CA GLY A 138 -7.75 -6.29 -18.37
C GLY A 138 -7.05 -6.76 -17.10
N TYR A 139 -5.83 -6.32 -16.93
CA TYR A 139 -4.98 -6.64 -15.79
C TYR A 139 -4.33 -5.39 -15.23
N ASN A 140 -3.93 -5.45 -13.96
CA ASN A 140 -3.04 -4.48 -13.34
C ASN A 140 -1.97 -5.24 -12.54
N ARG A 141 -0.71 -5.04 -12.89
CA ARG A 141 0.45 -5.65 -12.25
C ARG A 141 1.34 -4.58 -11.69
N VAL A 142 1.69 -4.71 -10.43
CA VAL A 142 2.54 -3.76 -9.72
C VAL A 142 3.68 -4.51 -9.05
N GLY A 143 4.91 -4.04 -9.27
CA GLY A 143 6.11 -4.59 -8.65
C GLY A 143 6.92 -3.50 -7.99
N GLY A 144 7.35 -3.71 -6.75
CA GLY A 144 8.11 -2.73 -6.00
C GLY A 144 9.18 -3.34 -5.12
N LEU A 145 10.22 -2.55 -4.89
CA LEU A 145 11.30 -2.81 -3.93
C LEU A 145 11.31 -1.69 -2.90
N ASP A 146 11.58 -2.03 -1.65
CA ASP A 146 11.72 -1.07 -0.57
C ASP A 146 12.88 -1.43 0.35
N ALA A 147 13.43 -0.43 1.01
CA ALA A 147 14.50 -0.57 1.98
C ALA A 147 14.32 0.42 3.11
N ASN A 148 14.49 -0.04 4.34
CA ASN A 148 14.53 0.77 5.55
C ASN A 148 15.83 0.49 6.27
N LEU A 149 16.68 1.50 6.38
CA LEU A 149 18.01 1.40 6.97
C LEU A 149 18.10 2.27 8.22
N ARG A 150 18.63 1.71 9.31
CA ARG A 150 18.80 2.40 10.57
C ARG A 150 20.23 2.28 11.08
N PHE A 151 20.87 3.41 11.30
CA PHE A 151 22.23 3.52 11.78
C PHE A 151 22.26 4.48 12.98
N GLY A 152 22.06 3.95 14.17
CA GLY A 152 21.98 4.78 15.39
C GLY A 152 20.89 5.83 15.31
N GLN A 153 21.28 7.09 15.19
CA GLN A 153 20.36 8.25 15.12
C GLN A 153 19.88 8.56 13.70
N LEU A 154 20.46 7.92 12.68
CA LEU A 154 20.08 8.09 11.28
C LEU A 154 19.15 6.96 10.86
N SER A 155 18.00 7.32 10.32
CA SER A 155 17.11 6.41 9.60
C SER A 155 16.91 6.89 8.17
N MET A 156 17.04 5.98 7.24
CA MET A 156 16.84 6.22 5.82
C MET A 156 15.86 5.19 5.28
N GLY A 157 15.09 5.61 4.30
CA GLY A 157 14.22 4.71 3.63
C GLY A 157 14.06 5.09 2.16
N ALA A 158 13.84 4.10 1.34
CA ALA A 158 13.57 4.30 -0.07
C ALA A 158 12.62 3.22 -0.59
N TYR A 159 11.86 3.56 -1.61
CA TYR A 159 11.17 2.57 -2.42
C TYR A 159 11.15 2.99 -3.89
N GLY A 160 11.02 2.00 -4.75
CA GLY A 160 10.75 2.16 -6.18
C GLY A 160 9.70 1.13 -6.61
N VAL A 161 8.70 1.57 -7.34
CA VAL A 161 7.56 0.76 -7.78
C VAL A 161 7.26 1.03 -9.24
N LYS A 162 6.97 -0.02 -9.98
CA LYS A 162 6.54 0.06 -11.38
C LYS A 162 5.19 -0.63 -11.56
N THR A 163 4.33 -0.05 -12.41
CA THR A 163 3.06 -0.62 -12.81
C THR A 163 3.07 -1.09 -14.26
N ALA A 164 2.26 -2.09 -14.55
CA ALA A 164 1.97 -2.53 -15.92
C ALA A 164 0.48 -2.85 -16.04
N ALA A 165 -0.17 -2.20 -17.01
CA ALA A 165 -1.58 -2.42 -17.32
C ALA A 165 -1.80 -2.19 -18.83
N PRO A 166 -2.91 -2.66 -19.42
CA PRO A 166 -3.25 -2.40 -20.82
C PRO A 166 -3.35 -0.90 -21.12
N GLN A 167 -3.04 -0.51 -22.35
CA GLN A 167 -3.12 0.91 -22.76
C GLN A 167 -4.54 1.49 -22.66
N SER A 168 -5.56 0.66 -22.70
CA SER A 168 -6.95 1.08 -22.46
C SER A 168 -7.17 1.59 -21.04
N ILE A 169 -6.40 1.09 -20.08
CA ILE A 169 -6.45 1.51 -18.66
C ILE A 169 -5.49 2.67 -18.39
N LEU A 170 -4.35 2.70 -19.12
CA LEU A 170 -3.31 3.72 -18.98
C LEU A 170 -3.17 4.54 -20.28
N PRO A 171 -4.15 5.37 -20.64
CA PRO A 171 -4.06 6.19 -21.85
C PRO A 171 -3.01 7.30 -21.68
N GLY A 172 -2.45 7.74 -22.81
CA GLY A 172 -1.51 8.85 -22.83
C GLY A 172 -0.03 8.44 -22.74
N SER A 173 0.82 9.45 -22.60
CA SER A 173 2.26 9.33 -22.41
C SER A 173 2.64 9.76 -20.99
N GLY A 174 3.71 9.22 -20.47
CA GLY A 174 4.20 9.53 -19.13
C GLY A 174 4.82 8.32 -18.45
N GLU A 175 5.30 8.53 -17.25
CA GLU A 175 6.00 7.52 -16.51
C GLU A 175 5.05 6.63 -15.70
N ASP A 176 5.30 5.33 -15.73
CA ASP A 176 4.53 4.27 -15.09
C ASP A 176 5.16 3.79 -13.76
N PHE A 177 6.01 4.62 -13.17
CA PHE A 177 6.69 4.31 -11.92
C PHE A 177 6.45 5.36 -10.84
N THR A 178 6.69 4.98 -9.60
CA THR A 178 6.81 5.87 -8.45
C THR A 178 8.06 5.50 -7.65
N ALA A 179 8.70 6.51 -7.10
CA ALA A 179 9.85 6.33 -6.24
C ALA A 179 9.84 7.37 -5.11
N ARG A 180 10.30 6.97 -3.94
CA ARG A 180 10.49 7.85 -2.79
C ARG A 180 11.78 7.53 -2.07
N ALA A 181 12.45 8.54 -1.60
CA ALA A 181 13.56 8.44 -0.67
C ALA A 181 13.36 9.44 0.46
N ASN A 182 13.69 9.05 1.67
CA ASN A 182 13.69 9.96 2.81
C ASN A 182 14.82 9.63 3.77
N PHE A 183 15.17 10.59 4.58
CA PHE A 183 16.06 10.42 5.71
C PHE A 183 15.55 11.19 6.93
N ASN A 184 15.88 10.69 8.10
CA ASN A 184 15.63 11.35 9.37
C ASN A 184 16.83 11.14 10.27
N TYR A 185 17.46 12.22 10.65
CA TYR A 185 18.51 12.25 11.66
C TYR A 185 17.97 12.92 12.92
N ALA A 186 17.95 12.20 14.02
CA ALA A 186 17.40 12.67 15.28
C ALA A 186 18.42 12.47 16.39
N SER A 187 19.07 13.55 16.84
CA SER A 187 19.94 13.57 18.00
C SER A 187 19.28 14.37 19.14
N ARG A 188 19.94 14.42 20.27
CA ARG A 188 19.43 15.16 21.45
C ARG A 188 19.15 16.64 21.15
N ASN A 189 19.96 17.28 20.30
CA ASN A 189 19.89 18.71 20.05
C ASN A 189 19.55 19.05 18.59
N VAL A 190 19.58 18.10 17.68
CA VAL A 190 19.43 18.35 16.23
C VAL A 190 18.45 17.33 15.64
N LEU A 191 17.47 17.85 14.93
CA LEU A 191 16.53 17.07 14.14
C LEU A 191 16.57 17.55 12.71
N VAL A 192 17.01 16.69 11.78
CA VAL A 192 17.02 16.95 10.33
C VAL A 192 16.19 15.89 9.61
N ARG A 193 15.27 16.32 8.77
CA ARG A 193 14.42 15.43 7.98
C ARG A 193 14.40 15.90 6.53
N GLY A 194 14.41 14.97 5.60
CA GLY A 194 14.23 15.24 4.19
C GLY A 194 13.48 14.08 3.54
N ALA A 195 12.68 14.41 2.54
CA ALA A 195 12.00 13.43 1.71
C ALA A 195 11.86 13.96 0.29
N TYR A 196 11.98 13.08 -0.68
CA TYR A 196 11.72 13.33 -2.08
C TYR A 196 10.86 12.21 -2.64
N GLU A 197 9.79 12.54 -3.34
CA GLU A 197 8.85 11.60 -3.92
C GLU A 197 8.50 12.02 -5.35
N VAL A 198 8.46 11.04 -6.23
CA VAL A 198 8.01 11.19 -7.61
C VAL A 198 6.92 10.17 -7.86
N ILE A 199 5.77 10.60 -8.34
CA ILE A 199 4.67 9.73 -8.76
C ILE A 199 4.39 10.03 -10.23
N GLY A 200 4.70 9.07 -11.10
CA GLY A 200 4.50 9.17 -12.53
C GLY A 200 3.03 9.35 -12.91
N GLN A 201 2.76 10.07 -13.98
CA GLN A 201 1.38 10.37 -14.42
C GLN A 201 0.61 9.12 -14.84
N ARG A 202 1.31 8.07 -15.28
CA ARG A 202 0.76 6.76 -15.66
C ARG A 202 0.90 5.70 -14.58
N PHE A 203 1.41 6.06 -13.42
CA PHE A 203 1.42 5.13 -12.30
C PHE A 203 -0.02 4.80 -11.88
N HIS A 204 -0.37 3.52 -11.93
CA HIS A 204 -1.72 3.07 -11.64
C HIS A 204 -1.67 1.77 -10.81
N ASP A 205 -2.27 1.81 -9.64
CA ASP A 205 -2.34 0.69 -8.72
C ASP A 205 -3.80 0.48 -8.30
N GLU A 206 -4.39 -0.61 -8.78
CA GLU A 206 -5.78 -0.98 -8.49
C GLU A 206 -5.94 -1.84 -7.23
N MET A 207 -4.84 -2.21 -6.58
CA MET A 207 -4.84 -2.94 -5.30
C MET A 207 -4.37 -2.07 -4.15
N GLY A 208 -3.91 -0.87 -4.43
CA GLY A 208 -3.36 0.08 -3.49
C GLY A 208 -4.21 1.34 -3.31
N TYR A 209 -3.65 2.28 -2.60
CA TYR A 209 -4.19 3.63 -2.43
C TYR A 209 -3.15 4.66 -2.88
N VAL A 210 -3.43 5.37 -3.96
CA VAL A 210 -2.59 6.43 -4.51
C VAL A 210 -3.28 7.77 -4.32
N PRO A 211 -2.80 8.64 -3.43
CA PRO A 211 -3.49 9.88 -3.08
C PRO A 211 -3.41 10.94 -4.19
N ARG A 212 -2.38 10.93 -5.02
CA ARG A 212 -2.15 11.94 -6.06
C ARG A 212 -1.22 11.40 -7.15
N LEU A 213 -1.48 11.76 -8.41
CA LEU A 213 -0.64 11.44 -9.57
C LEU A 213 0.10 12.68 -10.09
N GLY A 214 1.26 12.49 -10.72
CA GLY A 214 1.99 13.55 -11.41
C GLY A 214 2.64 14.60 -10.50
N VAL A 215 3.27 14.16 -9.41
CA VAL A 215 4.02 14.98 -8.45
C VAL A 215 5.48 14.59 -8.43
#